data_4cf8007ff759545ef90a7c1967ac40ae
#
_entry.id   4cf8007ff759545ef90a7c1967ac40ae
#
_cell.length_a   1.000
_cell.length_b   1.000
_cell.length_c   1.000
_cell.angle_alpha   90.00
_cell.angle_beta   90.00
_cell.angle_gamma   90.00
#
_symmetry.space_group_name_H-M   'P 1'
#
loop_
_entity.id
_entity.type
_entity.pdbx_description
1 polymer ?
#
loop_
_entity_poly.entity_id
_entity_poly.type
_entity_poly.pdbx_seq_one_letter_code
_entity_poly.pdbx_strand_id
1 'polypeptide(L)'
;MRFKKTISIALALGLLLLSLMAFQMFQKTQLVMFDSISFNMPLESFEKVFGKPNEIVEETETGYHNPWRSKDPYLYKTGRLFYDYENFKWKGYSGRVTFTFSKSHRLQGAAVYFPVTSKAQQKEIFYQMIQDMKAEIEALPDYQSMTTDTVGLYDDGYRYKVKLKGQMIELWIDVYPTEYEDDDNPDNNQYNIRIDQSRLE
;
A
#
# COMPACT_ATOMS: atom_id res chain seq x y z
N MET A 1 42.83 29.55 20.64
CA MET A 1 42.89 28.52 19.62
C MET A 1 41.99 27.29 19.88
N ARG A 2 41.67 26.96 21.13
CA ARG A 2 40.78 25.79 21.48
C ARG A 2 39.29 25.94 21.07
N PHE A 3 38.74 27.15 21.15
CA PHE A 3 37.30 27.42 20.86
C PHE A 3 36.90 27.11 19.38
N LYS A 4 37.76 27.40 18.41
CA LYS A 4 37.49 27.12 16.98
C LYS A 4 37.43 25.62 16.68
N LYS A 5 38.26 24.80 17.36
CA LYS A 5 38.21 23.34 17.17
C LYS A 5 36.92 22.70 17.72
N THR A 6 36.44 23.21 18.85
CA THR A 6 35.21 22.68 19.47
C THR A 6 33.94 22.96 18.61
N ILE A 7 33.87 24.18 18.01
CA ILE A 7 32.78 24.55 17.10
C ILE A 7 32.83 23.68 15.82
N SER A 8 34.01 23.43 15.26
CA SER A 8 34.11 22.58 14.05
C SER A 8 33.73 21.13 14.31
N ILE A 9 34.03 20.58 15.50
CA ILE A 9 33.64 19.22 15.87
C ILE A 9 32.11 19.14 16.11
N ALA A 10 31.52 20.12 16.74
CA ALA A 10 30.06 20.18 16.97
C ALA A 10 29.31 20.28 15.63
N LEU A 11 29.82 21.07 14.68
CA LEU A 11 29.21 21.21 13.33
C LEU A 11 29.34 19.92 12.51
N ALA A 12 30.48 19.24 12.60
CA ALA A 12 30.69 17.97 11.92
C ALA A 12 29.79 16.85 12.50
N LEU A 13 29.62 16.80 13.82
CA LEU A 13 28.70 15.87 14.48
C LEU A 13 27.22 16.17 14.11
N GLY A 14 26.84 17.45 14.05
CA GLY A 14 25.50 17.87 13.64
C GLY A 14 25.20 17.46 12.18
N LEU A 15 26.16 17.67 11.28
CA LEU A 15 26.03 17.24 9.87
C LEU A 15 25.99 15.71 9.73
N LEU A 16 26.77 14.98 10.53
CA LEU A 16 26.76 13.51 10.55
C LEU A 16 25.42 12.98 11.06
N LEU A 17 24.87 13.57 12.12
CA LEU A 17 23.54 13.22 12.64
C LEU A 17 22.43 13.53 11.64
N LEU A 18 22.49 14.68 10.96
CA LEU A 18 21.53 15.03 9.90
C LEU A 18 21.65 14.08 8.71
N SER A 19 22.85 13.67 8.33
CA SER A 19 23.04 12.71 7.23
C SER A 19 22.56 11.30 7.62
N LEU A 20 22.78 10.87 8.87
CA LEU A 20 22.24 9.61 9.39
C LEU A 20 20.70 9.62 9.48
N MET A 21 20.11 10.72 9.94
CA MET A 21 18.66 10.89 9.94
C MET A 21 18.09 10.90 8.52
N ALA A 22 18.71 11.62 7.59
CA ALA A 22 18.34 11.61 6.18
C ALA A 22 18.46 10.19 5.58
N PHE A 23 19.53 9.47 5.91
CA PHE A 23 19.72 8.09 5.45
C PHE A 23 18.64 7.14 5.98
N GLN A 24 18.23 7.29 7.25
CA GLN A 24 17.13 6.52 7.83
C GLN A 24 15.76 6.87 7.18
N MET A 25 15.54 8.14 6.83
CA MET A 25 14.32 8.56 6.10
C MET A 25 14.25 7.99 4.67
N PHE A 26 15.37 7.56 4.09
CA PHE A 26 15.45 6.95 2.76
C PHE A 26 15.48 5.43 2.77
N GLN A 27 15.36 4.77 3.92
CA GLN A 27 15.20 3.32 3.92
C GLN A 27 13.93 2.94 3.17
N LYS A 28 14.11 2.17 2.10
CA LYS A 28 13.02 1.71 1.23
C LYS A 28 12.24 0.64 1.98
N THR A 29 11.03 0.98 2.42
CA THR A 29 10.10 -0.02 2.95
C THR A 29 9.55 -0.82 1.78
N GLN A 30 9.92 -2.10 1.70
CA GLN A 30 9.44 -3.01 0.66
C GLN A 30 7.95 -3.30 0.86
N LEU A 31 7.20 -3.38 -0.25
CA LEU A 31 5.86 -3.96 -0.23
C LEU A 31 5.97 -5.48 -0.06
N VAL A 32 5.12 -6.03 0.78
CA VAL A 32 4.96 -7.49 0.89
C VAL A 32 4.37 -8.03 -0.42
N MET A 33 4.66 -9.26 -0.80
CA MET A 33 4.28 -9.90 -2.07
C MET A 33 4.99 -9.38 -3.32
N PHE A 34 5.82 -8.35 -3.24
CA PHE A 34 6.44 -7.72 -4.40
C PHE A 34 7.95 -7.58 -4.21
N ASP A 35 8.69 -8.43 -4.88
CA ASP A 35 10.15 -8.34 -4.89
C ASP A 35 10.61 -7.02 -5.53
N SER A 36 11.55 -6.35 -4.89
CA SER A 36 12.17 -5.11 -5.40
C SER A 36 11.25 -3.89 -5.53
N ILE A 37 9.98 -3.98 -5.11
CA ILE A 37 9.05 -2.85 -5.06
C ILE A 37 9.00 -2.29 -3.65
N SER A 38 9.13 -0.96 -3.54
CA SER A 38 9.13 -0.29 -2.24
C SER A 38 8.26 0.95 -2.24
N PHE A 39 7.70 1.29 -1.08
CA PHE A 39 7.02 2.56 -0.89
C PHE A 39 7.95 3.72 -1.27
N ASN A 40 7.36 4.79 -1.75
CA ASN A 40 8.05 5.99 -2.20
C ASN A 40 8.93 5.80 -3.46
N MET A 41 8.88 4.61 -4.09
CA MET A 41 9.58 4.36 -5.36
C MET A 41 9.09 5.34 -6.43
N PRO A 42 10.00 6.01 -7.18
CA PRO A 42 9.61 6.83 -8.32
C PRO A 42 8.93 6.00 -9.41
N LEU A 43 7.92 6.55 -10.05
CA LEU A 43 7.16 5.91 -11.12
C LEU A 43 8.06 5.33 -12.23
N GLU A 44 9.03 6.11 -12.72
CA GLU A 44 9.98 5.64 -13.74
C GLU A 44 10.80 4.40 -13.30
N SER A 45 11.16 4.34 -12.00
CA SER A 45 11.88 3.19 -11.46
C SER A 45 10.96 1.99 -11.30
N PHE A 46 9.71 2.23 -10.91
CA PHE A 46 8.68 1.22 -10.79
C PHE A 46 8.39 0.56 -12.15
N GLU A 47 8.16 1.36 -13.20
CA GLU A 47 7.90 0.83 -14.56
C GLU A 47 9.08 0.03 -15.13
N LYS A 48 10.32 0.35 -14.76
CA LYS A 48 11.50 -0.44 -15.16
C LYS A 48 11.53 -1.82 -14.50
N VAL A 49 10.97 -1.97 -13.31
CA VAL A 49 10.97 -3.22 -12.55
C VAL A 49 9.71 -4.04 -12.85
N PHE A 50 8.56 -3.40 -12.80
CA PHE A 50 7.25 -4.07 -12.88
C PHE A 50 6.67 -4.10 -14.31
N GLY A 51 7.12 -3.22 -15.19
CA GLY A 51 6.63 -3.07 -16.55
C GLY A 51 5.51 -2.05 -16.69
N LYS A 52 4.91 -2.00 -17.88
CA LYS A 52 3.79 -1.09 -18.18
C LYS A 52 2.47 -1.68 -17.69
N PRO A 53 1.56 -0.85 -17.16
CA PRO A 53 0.24 -1.30 -16.74
C PRO A 53 -0.66 -1.65 -17.93
N ASN A 54 -1.73 -2.39 -17.64
CA ASN A 54 -2.82 -2.62 -18.59
C ASN A 54 -3.67 -1.35 -18.73
N GLU A 55 -3.89 -0.63 -17.62
CA GLU A 55 -4.67 0.59 -17.59
C GLU A 55 -4.04 1.60 -16.61
N ILE A 56 -4.23 2.89 -16.91
CA ILE A 56 -3.86 4.00 -16.02
C ILE A 56 -5.10 4.87 -15.82
N VAL A 57 -5.51 5.01 -14.57
CA VAL A 57 -6.64 5.86 -14.18
C VAL A 57 -6.13 7.02 -13.34
N GLU A 58 -6.46 8.25 -13.71
CA GLU A 58 -6.23 9.42 -12.87
C GLU A 58 -7.43 9.67 -11.97
N GLU A 59 -7.20 9.77 -10.67
CA GLU A 59 -8.25 10.02 -9.70
C GLU A 59 -8.94 11.36 -9.94
N THR A 60 -10.27 11.32 -9.92
CA THR A 60 -11.11 12.53 -9.95
C THR A 60 -11.96 12.59 -8.69
N GLU A 61 -12.05 13.79 -8.14
CA GLU A 61 -12.90 14.07 -6.98
C GLU A 61 -13.96 15.09 -7.33
N THR A 62 -15.08 15.07 -6.61
CA THR A 62 -16.14 16.05 -6.72
C THR A 62 -15.89 17.19 -5.74
N GLY A 63 -15.66 18.38 -6.28
CA GLY A 63 -15.58 19.61 -5.49
C GLY A 63 -16.85 20.43 -5.58
N TYR A 64 -17.00 21.39 -4.67
CA TYR A 64 -18.08 22.36 -4.66
C TYR A 64 -17.47 23.75 -4.53
N HIS A 65 -17.76 24.66 -5.47
CA HIS A 65 -17.25 26.03 -5.45
C HIS A 65 -17.61 26.79 -4.17
N ASN A 66 -18.78 26.48 -3.61
CA ASN A 66 -19.22 26.99 -2.32
C ASN A 66 -20.23 26.00 -1.71
N PRO A 67 -19.88 25.25 -0.67
CA PRO A 67 -20.75 24.25 -0.07
C PRO A 67 -22.07 24.83 0.47
N TRP A 68 -22.15 26.15 0.67
CA TRP A 68 -23.32 26.84 1.19
C TRP A 68 -24.18 27.53 0.13
N ARG A 69 -23.65 27.72 -1.11
CA ARG A 69 -24.32 28.51 -2.15
C ARG A 69 -24.38 27.84 -3.53
N SER A 70 -23.54 26.87 -3.81
CA SER A 70 -23.51 26.20 -5.12
C SER A 70 -24.09 24.80 -4.99
N LYS A 71 -25.08 24.48 -5.84
CA LYS A 71 -25.62 23.14 -6.00
C LYS A 71 -24.92 22.35 -7.11
N ASP A 72 -24.05 23.03 -7.87
CA ASP A 72 -23.38 22.41 -9.01
C ASP A 72 -22.00 21.90 -8.60
N PRO A 73 -21.82 20.58 -8.49
CA PRO A 73 -20.53 19.98 -8.28
C PRO A 73 -19.66 20.12 -9.53
N TYR A 74 -18.36 20.23 -9.34
CA TYR A 74 -17.40 20.14 -10.44
C TYR A 74 -16.43 18.98 -10.16
N LEU A 75 -15.97 18.33 -11.22
CA LEU A 75 -14.95 17.30 -11.15
C LEU A 75 -13.57 17.92 -11.33
N TYR A 76 -12.63 17.53 -10.51
CA TYR A 76 -11.23 17.91 -10.66
C TYR A 76 -10.31 16.70 -10.50
N LYS A 77 -9.18 16.73 -11.19
CA LYS A 77 -8.15 15.72 -11.11
C LYS A 77 -7.27 15.98 -9.89
N THR A 78 -7.09 14.95 -9.07
CA THR A 78 -6.24 15.05 -7.87
C THR A 78 -4.76 14.95 -8.20
N GLY A 79 -4.44 14.38 -9.37
CA GLY A 79 -3.09 14.03 -9.81
C GLY A 79 -2.57 12.73 -9.20
N ARG A 80 -3.40 11.99 -8.46
CA ARG A 80 -3.08 10.60 -8.06
C ARG A 80 -3.36 9.68 -9.24
N LEU A 81 -2.51 8.69 -9.42
CA LEU A 81 -2.61 7.72 -10.51
C LEU A 81 -2.79 6.32 -9.93
N PHE A 82 -3.67 5.57 -10.57
CA PHE A 82 -3.87 4.14 -10.33
C PHE A 82 -3.36 3.38 -11.54
N TYR A 83 -2.44 2.48 -11.30
CA TYR A 83 -1.82 1.61 -12.30
C TYR A 83 -2.34 0.19 -12.13
N ASP A 84 -3.15 -0.28 -13.08
CA ASP A 84 -3.78 -1.59 -13.03
C ASP A 84 -3.02 -2.62 -13.85
N TYR A 85 -2.78 -3.76 -13.24
CA TYR A 85 -2.12 -4.91 -13.84
C TYR A 85 -3.00 -6.16 -13.68
N GLU A 86 -3.34 -6.74 -14.80
CA GLU A 86 -4.03 -8.04 -14.86
C GLU A 86 -3.04 -9.19 -14.72
N ASN A 87 -3.56 -10.39 -14.44
CA ASN A 87 -2.78 -11.62 -14.38
C ASN A 87 -1.65 -11.64 -13.33
N PHE A 88 -1.81 -10.90 -12.24
CA PHE A 88 -0.92 -11.00 -11.10
C PHE A 88 -1.01 -12.39 -10.47
N LYS A 89 0.15 -12.95 -10.06
CA LYS A 89 0.22 -14.26 -9.42
C LYS A 89 1.01 -14.21 -8.12
N TRP A 90 0.45 -14.83 -7.10
CA TRP A 90 1.11 -14.96 -5.81
C TRP A 90 0.73 -16.29 -5.15
N LYS A 91 1.71 -17.11 -4.76
CA LYS A 91 1.51 -18.43 -4.09
C LYS A 91 0.44 -19.33 -4.72
N GLY A 92 0.30 -19.28 -6.04
CA GLY A 92 -0.71 -20.06 -6.77
C GLY A 92 -2.05 -19.35 -6.96
N TYR A 93 -2.30 -18.25 -6.27
CA TYR A 93 -3.45 -17.39 -6.53
C TYR A 93 -3.21 -16.54 -7.76
N SER A 94 -4.27 -16.30 -8.54
CA SER A 94 -4.24 -15.42 -9.70
C SER A 94 -5.25 -14.31 -9.54
N GLY A 95 -4.87 -13.09 -9.89
CA GLY A 95 -5.73 -11.94 -9.71
C GLY A 95 -5.22 -10.71 -10.44
N ARG A 96 -5.61 -9.54 -9.96
CA ARG A 96 -5.17 -8.25 -10.45
C ARG A 96 -4.55 -7.42 -9.32
N VAL A 97 -3.70 -6.46 -9.68
CA VAL A 97 -3.14 -5.52 -8.72
C VAL A 97 -3.26 -4.10 -9.23
N THR A 98 -3.66 -3.20 -8.36
CA THR A 98 -3.67 -1.75 -8.57
C THR A 98 -2.62 -1.11 -7.69
N PHE A 99 -1.66 -0.42 -8.28
CA PHE A 99 -0.70 0.40 -7.56
C PHE A 99 -1.14 1.86 -7.54
N THR A 100 -1.07 2.48 -6.38
CA THR A 100 -1.44 3.89 -6.19
C THR A 100 -0.20 4.76 -6.13
N PHE A 101 -0.15 5.79 -6.98
CA PHE A 101 0.90 6.79 -7.00
C PHE A 101 0.36 8.15 -6.54
N SER A 102 1.17 8.87 -5.77
CA SER A 102 0.89 10.24 -5.37
C SER A 102 0.94 11.21 -6.56
N LYS A 103 0.47 12.43 -6.36
CA LYS A 103 0.63 13.55 -7.30
C LYS A 103 2.10 13.82 -7.68
N SER A 104 3.05 13.48 -6.83
CA SER A 104 4.50 13.57 -7.11
C SER A 104 5.07 12.30 -7.75
N HIS A 105 4.22 11.43 -8.28
CA HIS A 105 4.56 10.17 -8.93
C HIS A 105 5.42 9.26 -8.05
N ARG A 106 5.05 9.13 -6.78
CA ARG A 106 5.67 8.24 -5.82
C ARG A 106 4.69 7.16 -5.37
N LEU A 107 5.15 5.90 -5.33
CA LEU A 107 4.33 4.78 -4.91
C LEU A 107 3.87 4.93 -3.46
N GLN A 108 2.55 4.89 -3.25
CA GLN A 108 1.92 5.04 -1.94
C GLN A 108 1.37 3.73 -1.38
N GLY A 109 0.95 2.81 -2.26
CA GLY A 109 0.35 1.56 -1.83
C GLY A 109 0.01 0.64 -3.00
N ALA A 110 -0.52 -0.50 -2.65
CA ALA A 110 -1.03 -1.50 -3.59
C ALA A 110 -2.30 -2.15 -3.04
N ALA A 111 -3.25 -2.40 -3.92
CA ALA A 111 -4.44 -3.22 -3.67
C ALA A 111 -4.40 -4.43 -4.60
N VAL A 112 -4.44 -5.63 -4.03
CA VAL A 112 -4.48 -6.89 -4.79
C VAL A 112 -5.84 -7.53 -4.64
N TYR A 113 -6.40 -8.02 -5.73
CA TYR A 113 -7.70 -8.67 -5.79
C TYR A 113 -7.56 -10.08 -6.33
N PHE A 114 -7.96 -11.07 -5.56
CA PHE A 114 -8.01 -12.47 -5.95
C PHE A 114 -9.47 -12.90 -6.10
N PRO A 115 -9.98 -13.07 -7.33
CA PRO A 115 -11.35 -13.54 -7.55
C PRO A 115 -11.49 -15.00 -7.09
N VAL A 116 -12.63 -15.31 -6.52
CA VAL A 116 -13.02 -16.65 -6.08
C VAL A 116 -14.40 -16.99 -6.63
N THR A 117 -14.70 -18.28 -6.78
CA THR A 117 -15.90 -18.73 -7.49
C THR A 117 -17.16 -18.76 -6.62
N SER A 118 -17.02 -18.69 -5.30
CA SER A 118 -18.17 -18.72 -4.39
C SER A 118 -17.82 -18.16 -3.00
N LYS A 119 -18.83 -17.78 -2.25
CA LYS A 119 -18.71 -17.33 -0.86
C LYS A 119 -18.09 -18.39 0.08
N ALA A 120 -18.38 -19.67 -0.15
CA ALA A 120 -17.78 -20.76 0.62
C ALA A 120 -16.28 -20.87 0.37
N GLN A 121 -15.85 -20.80 -0.89
CA GLN A 121 -14.46 -20.79 -1.28
C GLN A 121 -13.75 -19.53 -0.77
N GLN A 122 -14.41 -18.38 -0.81
CA GLN A 122 -13.87 -17.12 -0.30
C GLN A 122 -13.46 -17.27 1.18
N LYS A 123 -14.30 -17.85 2.01
CA LYS A 123 -14.01 -18.05 3.43
C LYS A 123 -12.80 -18.96 3.65
N GLU A 124 -12.70 -20.06 2.93
CA GLU A 124 -11.56 -20.98 3.02
C GLU A 124 -10.25 -20.30 2.61
N ILE A 125 -10.24 -19.67 1.43
CA ILE A 125 -9.05 -19.00 0.89
C ILE A 125 -8.66 -17.81 1.77
N PHE A 126 -9.61 -17.07 2.32
CA PHE A 126 -9.34 -15.96 3.22
C PHE A 126 -8.49 -16.38 4.43
N TYR A 127 -8.86 -17.44 5.11
CA TYR A 127 -8.08 -17.92 6.25
C TYR A 127 -6.69 -18.41 5.84
N GLN A 128 -6.56 -19.05 4.67
CA GLN A 128 -5.26 -19.46 4.16
C GLN A 128 -4.39 -18.23 3.82
N MET A 129 -4.95 -17.22 3.18
CA MET A 129 -4.24 -15.98 2.84
C MET A 129 -3.77 -15.21 4.07
N ILE A 130 -4.52 -15.22 5.18
CA ILE A 130 -4.07 -14.66 6.45
C ILE A 130 -2.78 -15.34 6.90
N GLN A 131 -2.71 -16.67 6.85
CA GLN A 131 -1.50 -17.40 7.26
C GLN A 131 -0.33 -17.17 6.30
N ASP A 132 -0.60 -17.19 5.01
CA ASP A 132 0.42 -16.93 3.98
C ASP A 132 0.99 -15.51 4.09
N MET A 133 0.13 -14.51 4.34
CA MET A 133 0.54 -13.13 4.54
C MET A 133 1.38 -12.97 5.80
N LYS A 134 0.99 -13.62 6.89
CA LYS A 134 1.77 -13.63 8.13
C LYS A 134 3.19 -14.14 7.89
N ALA A 135 3.32 -15.25 7.17
CA ALA A 135 4.62 -15.85 6.86
C ALA A 135 5.50 -14.90 5.99
N GLU A 136 4.89 -14.21 5.00
CA GLU A 136 5.59 -13.22 4.18
C GLU A 136 6.07 -12.02 5.00
N ILE A 137 5.23 -11.52 5.91
CA ILE A 137 5.59 -10.41 6.80
C ILE A 137 6.75 -10.78 7.72
N GLU A 138 6.69 -11.96 8.35
CA GLU A 138 7.73 -12.44 9.25
C GLU A 138 9.06 -12.72 8.53
N ALA A 139 9.02 -12.97 7.22
CA ALA A 139 10.19 -13.16 6.37
C ALA A 139 10.85 -11.85 5.89
N LEU A 140 10.24 -10.69 6.13
CA LEU A 140 10.83 -9.40 5.73
C LEU A 140 12.19 -9.18 6.40
N PRO A 141 13.23 -8.73 5.67
CA PRO A 141 14.58 -8.58 6.21
C PRO A 141 14.68 -7.73 7.47
N ASP A 142 13.83 -6.71 7.55
CA ASP A 142 13.82 -5.73 8.64
C ASP A 142 12.66 -5.94 9.62
N TYR A 143 12.00 -7.10 9.57
CA TYR A 143 10.91 -7.41 10.49
C TYR A 143 11.33 -7.27 11.95
N GLN A 144 10.54 -6.55 12.74
CA GLN A 144 10.76 -6.37 14.18
C GLN A 144 9.61 -6.97 14.98
N SER A 145 8.39 -6.57 14.66
CA SER A 145 7.20 -7.03 15.37
C SER A 145 5.94 -6.77 14.54
N MET A 146 4.87 -7.43 14.90
CA MET A 146 3.57 -7.30 14.28
C MET A 146 2.48 -7.37 15.35
N THR A 147 1.46 -6.54 15.22
CA THR A 147 0.19 -6.66 15.94
C THR A 147 -0.94 -6.84 14.94
N THR A 148 -2.05 -7.38 15.40
CA THR A 148 -3.21 -7.67 14.55
C THR A 148 -4.45 -6.98 15.09
N ASP A 149 -5.37 -6.67 14.17
CA ASP A 149 -6.65 -6.03 14.47
C ASP A 149 -7.70 -6.50 13.46
N THR A 150 -8.97 -6.25 13.72
CA THR A 150 -10.04 -6.46 12.75
C THR A 150 -10.29 -5.20 11.94
N VAL A 151 -10.77 -5.35 10.71
CA VAL A 151 -11.11 -4.24 9.80
C VAL A 151 -12.35 -4.58 8.99
N GLY A 152 -12.96 -3.56 8.37
CA GLY A 152 -14.18 -3.69 7.60
C GLY A 152 -15.40 -3.19 8.36
N LEU A 153 -16.52 -3.04 7.65
CA LEU A 153 -17.79 -2.54 8.22
C LEU A 153 -18.37 -3.49 9.27
N TYR A 154 -18.02 -4.77 9.19
CA TYR A 154 -18.54 -5.84 10.04
C TYR A 154 -17.44 -6.61 10.77
N ASP A 155 -16.22 -6.02 10.87
CA ASP A 155 -15.02 -6.68 11.43
C ASP A 155 -14.70 -8.02 10.77
N ASP A 156 -14.98 -8.13 9.48
CA ASP A 156 -14.83 -9.33 8.66
C ASP A 156 -13.43 -9.46 8.03
N GLY A 157 -12.63 -8.41 8.13
CA GLY A 157 -11.26 -8.34 7.64
C GLY A 157 -10.22 -8.50 8.74
N TYR A 158 -8.97 -8.63 8.32
CA TYR A 158 -7.82 -8.82 9.20
C TYR A 158 -6.71 -7.82 8.86
N ARG A 159 -6.22 -7.07 9.84
CA ARG A 159 -5.15 -6.09 9.69
C ARG A 159 -3.90 -6.53 10.40
N TYR A 160 -2.78 -6.45 9.69
CA TYR A 160 -1.44 -6.50 10.26
C TYR A 160 -0.87 -5.09 10.35
N LYS A 161 -0.46 -4.70 11.56
CA LYS A 161 0.32 -3.49 11.81
C LYS A 161 1.76 -3.92 12.04
N VAL A 162 2.62 -3.66 11.07
CA VAL A 162 3.97 -4.23 11.03
C VAL A 162 4.99 -3.14 11.32
N LYS A 163 5.86 -3.40 12.29
CA LYS A 163 7.02 -2.58 12.61
C LYS A 163 8.27 -3.18 12.01
N LEU A 164 9.01 -2.36 11.28
CA LEU A 164 10.29 -2.70 10.68
C LEU A 164 11.43 -1.99 11.42
N LYS A 165 12.58 -2.67 11.56
CA LYS A 165 13.77 -2.13 12.25
C LYS A 165 14.26 -0.86 11.57
N GLY A 166 14.59 0.16 12.38
CA GLY A 166 15.12 1.42 11.88
C GLY A 166 14.13 2.30 11.13
N GLN A 167 12.85 1.92 11.06
CA GLN A 167 11.80 2.70 10.42
C GLN A 167 10.91 3.39 11.45
N MET A 168 10.54 4.64 11.18
CA MET A 168 9.63 5.42 12.04
C MET A 168 8.16 5.20 11.68
N ILE A 169 7.90 4.46 10.59
CA ILE A 169 6.57 4.24 10.02
C ILE A 169 6.12 2.80 10.25
N GLU A 170 4.82 2.61 10.36
CA GLU A 170 4.19 1.30 10.37
C GLU A 170 3.71 0.95 8.95
N LEU A 171 3.93 -0.29 8.55
CA LEU A 171 3.31 -0.87 7.37
C LEU A 171 1.97 -1.49 7.80
N TRP A 172 0.89 -1.10 7.13
CA TRP A 172 -0.42 -1.69 7.32
C TRP A 172 -0.77 -2.59 6.14
N ILE A 173 -1.19 -3.80 6.46
CA ILE A 173 -1.61 -4.80 5.47
C ILE A 173 -2.98 -5.31 5.91
N ASP A 174 -3.97 -4.99 5.11
CA ASP A 174 -5.36 -5.38 5.34
C ASP A 174 -5.73 -6.51 4.39
N VAL A 175 -6.27 -7.59 4.93
CA VAL A 175 -6.80 -8.73 4.16
C VAL A 175 -8.27 -8.86 4.49
N TYR A 176 -9.14 -8.74 3.50
CA TYR A 176 -10.59 -8.82 3.74
C TYR A 176 -11.36 -9.36 2.53
N PRO A 177 -12.49 -10.04 2.77
CA PRO A 177 -13.39 -10.43 1.71
C PRO A 177 -14.10 -9.22 1.13
N THR A 178 -14.32 -9.21 -0.18
CA THR A 178 -15.18 -8.23 -0.85
C THR A 178 -16.21 -8.97 -1.67
N GLU A 179 -17.45 -8.53 -1.57
CA GLU A 179 -18.57 -9.14 -2.25
C GLU A 179 -19.30 -8.07 -3.06
N TYR A 180 -19.71 -8.45 -4.26
CA TYR A 180 -20.72 -7.74 -5.03
C TYR A 180 -21.82 -8.76 -5.33
N GLU A 181 -22.98 -8.54 -4.76
CA GLU A 181 -24.16 -9.37 -4.98
C GLU A 181 -25.17 -8.54 -5.81
N ASP A 182 -25.58 -9.10 -6.93
CA ASP A 182 -26.60 -8.54 -7.81
C ASP A 182 -27.92 -9.29 -7.55
N ASP A 183 -28.82 -8.64 -6.81
CA ASP A 183 -30.11 -9.23 -6.42
C ASP A 183 -30.99 -9.58 -7.64
N ASP A 184 -30.81 -8.85 -8.75
CA ASP A 184 -31.60 -9.05 -9.97
C ASP A 184 -30.97 -10.14 -10.88
N ASN A 185 -29.67 -10.36 -10.78
CA ASN A 185 -28.96 -11.37 -11.58
C ASN A 185 -27.83 -12.02 -10.78
N PRO A 186 -28.11 -13.12 -10.06
CA PRO A 186 -27.11 -13.84 -9.25
C PRO A 186 -25.88 -14.34 -10.01
N ASP A 187 -25.96 -14.48 -11.35
CA ASP A 187 -24.82 -14.87 -12.18
C ASP A 187 -23.76 -13.75 -12.26
N ASN A 188 -24.13 -12.53 -11.90
CA ASN A 188 -23.22 -11.38 -11.81
C ASN A 188 -22.50 -11.26 -10.44
N ASN A 189 -22.81 -12.13 -9.50
CA ASN A 189 -22.18 -12.09 -8.17
C ASN A 189 -20.68 -12.27 -8.27
N GLN A 190 -19.94 -11.39 -7.62
CA GLN A 190 -18.49 -11.40 -7.60
C GLN A 190 -17.98 -11.52 -6.16
N TYR A 191 -17.16 -12.50 -5.94
CA TYR A 191 -16.48 -12.74 -4.66
C TYR A 191 -14.99 -12.57 -4.84
N ASN A 192 -14.36 -11.76 -4.01
CA ASN A 192 -12.93 -11.55 -4.06
C ASN A 192 -12.32 -11.59 -2.67
N ILE A 193 -11.02 -11.84 -2.59
CA ILE A 193 -10.23 -11.47 -1.43
C ILE A 193 -9.35 -10.30 -1.84
N ARG A 194 -9.43 -9.23 -1.09
CA ARG A 194 -8.65 -8.01 -1.30
C ARG A 194 -7.56 -7.89 -0.25
N ILE A 195 -6.38 -7.51 -0.69
CA ILE A 195 -5.22 -7.23 0.16
C ILE A 195 -4.77 -5.81 -0.14
N ASP A 196 -4.92 -4.91 0.83
CA ASP A 196 -4.43 -3.55 0.76
C ASP A 196 -3.13 -3.40 1.54
N GLN A 197 -2.17 -2.70 0.95
CA GLN A 197 -0.92 -2.36 1.60
C GLN A 197 -0.73 -0.85 1.57
N SER A 198 -0.56 -0.28 2.74
CA SER A 198 -0.31 1.13 2.93
C SER A 198 0.69 1.36 4.05
N ARG A 199 1.28 2.54 4.09
CA ARG A 199 2.11 2.94 5.22
C ARG A 199 1.46 4.11 5.94
N LEU A 200 1.55 4.09 7.27
CA LEU A 200 1.14 5.18 8.12
C LEU A 200 2.34 6.14 8.28
N GLU A 201 2.12 7.41 7.93
CA GLU A 201 3.12 8.47 8.13
C GLU A 201 3.06 9.05 9.54
#